data_683cacb78215f8483ed44251dce59db4
#
_entry.id   683cacb78215f8483ed44251dce59db4
#
_cell.length_a   1.000
_cell.length_b   1.000
_cell.length_c   1.000
_cell.angle_alpha   90.00
_cell.angle_beta   90.00
_cell.angle_gamma   90.00
#
_symmetry.space_group_name_H-M   'P 1'
#
loop_
_entity.id
_entity.type
_entity.pdbx_description
1 polymer ?
#
loop_
_entity_poly.entity_id
_entity_poly.type
_entity_poly.pdbx_seq_one_letter_code
_entity_poly.pdbx_strand_id
1 'polypeptide(L)'
;VDHRLKDNDKIVLEGNHILYAIETPGHSLGEISYIFEDAFFIGDSIPVKGDIPIYVDKNKILESLDKIKSTKNEIQYFYPAWDKTYTTENIEKVIKDAEEIVNEIDQAAIIALKENNDVEVTLKRICQILNKPMLEKHPLFIKTVYAHILSEKN
;
A
#
# COMPACT_ATOMS: atom_id res chain seq x y z
N VAL A 1 -17.90 -16.86 -9.24
CA VAL A 1 -16.49 -16.62 -9.59
C VAL A 1 -15.98 -17.85 -10.28
N ASP A 2 -15.70 -17.76 -11.56
CA ASP A 2 -15.33 -18.93 -12.38
C ASP A 2 -13.85 -19.30 -12.18
N HIS A 3 -13.01 -18.34 -11.82
CA HIS A 3 -11.60 -18.56 -11.55
C HIS A 3 -11.10 -17.61 -10.45
N ARG A 4 -10.36 -18.13 -9.46
CA ARG A 4 -9.69 -17.34 -8.43
C ARG A 4 -8.22 -17.27 -8.74
N LEU A 5 -7.70 -16.07 -8.94
CA LEU A 5 -6.28 -15.83 -9.17
C LEU A 5 -5.47 -15.95 -7.88
N LYS A 6 -4.23 -16.40 -8.06
CA LYS A 6 -3.18 -16.48 -7.04
C LYS A 6 -1.92 -15.79 -7.53
N ASP A 7 -0.99 -15.59 -6.62
CA ASP A 7 0.31 -15.02 -6.94
C ASP A 7 1.03 -15.82 -8.03
N ASN A 8 1.55 -15.12 -9.03
CA ASN A 8 2.23 -15.66 -10.21
C ASN A 8 1.36 -16.50 -11.17
N ASP A 9 0.04 -16.46 -11.05
CA ASP A 9 -0.84 -17.08 -12.03
C ASP A 9 -0.66 -16.43 -13.41
N LYS A 10 -0.72 -17.29 -14.44
CA LYS A 10 -0.58 -16.89 -15.84
C LYS A 10 -1.92 -16.96 -16.54
N ILE A 11 -2.33 -15.86 -17.12
CA ILE A 11 -3.53 -15.75 -17.94
C ILE A 11 -3.09 -15.60 -19.38
N VAL A 12 -3.41 -16.61 -20.21
CA VAL A 12 -3.10 -16.57 -21.65
C VAL A 12 -4.20 -15.77 -22.34
N LEU A 13 -3.78 -14.68 -23.00
CA LEU A 13 -4.64 -13.82 -23.80
C LEU A 13 -4.57 -14.21 -25.28
N GLU A 14 -5.44 -13.63 -26.10
CA GLU A 14 -5.42 -13.80 -27.55
C GLU A 14 -4.04 -13.42 -28.11
N GLY A 15 -3.55 -14.16 -29.13
CA GLY A 15 -2.23 -13.93 -29.69
C GLY A 15 -1.06 -14.52 -28.88
N ASN A 16 -1.35 -15.39 -27.90
CA ASN A 16 -0.38 -16.00 -26.97
C ASN A 16 0.34 -15.00 -26.04
N HIS A 17 -0.21 -13.81 -25.84
CA HIS A 17 0.27 -12.90 -24.81
C HIS A 17 -0.03 -13.46 -23.42
N ILE A 18 0.85 -13.20 -22.46
CA ILE A 18 0.71 -13.66 -21.09
C ILE A 18 0.55 -12.46 -20.17
N LEU A 19 -0.52 -12.48 -19.38
CA LEU A 19 -0.75 -11.57 -18.26
C LEU A 19 -0.42 -12.32 -16.96
N TYR A 20 0.46 -11.78 -16.15
CA TYR A 20 0.80 -12.34 -14.82
C TYR A 20 -0.02 -11.65 -13.74
N ALA A 21 -0.64 -12.43 -12.87
CA ALA A 21 -1.29 -11.93 -11.67
C ALA A 21 -0.30 -11.93 -10.50
N ILE A 22 -0.15 -10.80 -9.83
CA ILE A 22 0.77 -10.62 -8.71
C ILE A 22 -0.04 -10.19 -7.49
N GLU A 23 -0.03 -10.98 -6.43
CA GLU A 23 -0.65 -10.58 -5.18
C GLU A 23 0.11 -9.40 -4.56
N THR A 24 -0.57 -8.27 -4.37
CA THR A 24 -0.06 -7.05 -3.73
C THR A 24 -1.00 -6.61 -2.62
N PRO A 25 -1.24 -7.47 -1.59
CA PRO A 25 -2.15 -7.14 -0.50
C PRO A 25 -1.63 -5.97 0.33
N GLY A 26 -2.57 -5.28 1.01
CA GLY A 26 -2.25 -4.17 1.90
C GLY A 26 -3.30 -3.09 1.83
N HIS A 27 -3.53 -2.48 0.68
CA HIS A 27 -4.67 -1.58 0.47
C HIS A 27 -5.99 -2.35 0.68
N SER A 28 -6.09 -3.54 0.09
CA SER A 28 -7.07 -4.56 0.42
C SER A 28 -6.41 -5.92 0.57
N LEU A 29 -7.04 -6.86 1.32
CA LEU A 29 -6.44 -8.17 1.57
C LEU A 29 -6.39 -9.08 0.33
N GLY A 30 -7.22 -8.82 -0.67
CA GLY A 30 -7.31 -9.61 -1.90
C GLY A 30 -6.84 -8.86 -3.13
N GLU A 31 -6.01 -7.84 -2.98
CA GLU A 31 -5.54 -7.04 -4.10
C GLU A 31 -4.59 -7.82 -5.00
N ILE A 32 -4.86 -7.74 -6.30
CA ILE A 32 -4.07 -8.34 -7.38
C ILE A 32 -3.63 -7.23 -8.32
N SER A 33 -2.35 -7.13 -8.53
CA SER A 33 -1.71 -6.33 -9.58
C SER A 33 -1.41 -7.19 -10.80
N TYR A 34 -1.17 -6.58 -11.95
CA TYR A 34 -0.96 -7.33 -13.19
C TYR A 34 0.28 -6.87 -13.93
N ILE A 35 1.09 -7.83 -14.39
CA ILE A 35 2.21 -7.55 -15.31
C ILE A 35 1.83 -8.02 -16.70
N PHE A 36 1.97 -7.11 -17.65
CA PHE A 36 1.81 -7.39 -19.08
C PHE A 36 2.98 -6.77 -19.84
N GLU A 37 3.80 -7.60 -20.46
CA GLU A 37 5.04 -7.19 -21.12
C GLU A 37 5.95 -6.39 -20.17
N ASP A 38 6.25 -5.13 -20.47
CA ASP A 38 7.06 -4.22 -19.67
C ASP A 38 6.24 -3.27 -18.77
N ALA A 39 4.94 -3.53 -18.64
CA ALA A 39 3.98 -2.73 -17.90
C ALA A 39 3.50 -3.46 -16.62
N PHE A 40 3.51 -2.76 -15.48
CA PHE A 40 2.97 -3.25 -14.21
C PHE A 40 1.80 -2.38 -13.76
N PHE A 41 0.61 -2.91 -13.77
CA PHE A 41 -0.62 -2.28 -13.28
C PHE A 41 -0.73 -2.53 -11.79
N ILE A 42 -0.24 -1.60 -10.99
CA ILE A 42 -0.07 -1.73 -9.53
C ILE A 42 -1.29 -1.30 -8.71
N GLY A 43 -2.35 -0.77 -9.35
CA GLY A 43 -3.57 -0.36 -8.66
C GLY A 43 -3.33 0.64 -7.53
N ASP A 44 -3.83 0.31 -6.34
CA ASP A 44 -3.72 1.11 -5.12
C ASP A 44 -2.61 0.62 -4.17
N SER A 45 -1.71 -0.24 -4.66
CA SER A 45 -0.68 -0.90 -3.84
C SER A 45 0.42 0.03 -3.32
N ILE A 46 0.46 1.30 -3.72
CA ILE A 46 1.46 2.28 -3.27
C ILE A 46 0.78 3.49 -2.62
N PRO A 47 0.96 3.74 -1.31
CA PRO A 47 0.56 5.00 -0.69
C PRO A 47 1.30 6.19 -1.30
N VAL A 48 0.57 7.17 -1.82
CA VAL A 48 1.15 8.33 -2.53
C VAL A 48 1.41 9.49 -1.57
N LYS A 49 2.60 10.09 -1.66
CA LYS A 49 2.99 11.24 -0.84
C LYS A 49 2.12 12.47 -1.16
N GLY A 50 1.51 13.01 -0.13
CA GLY A 50 0.60 14.17 -0.25
C GLY A 50 -0.87 13.79 -0.33
N ASP A 51 -1.19 12.52 -0.52
CA ASP A 51 -2.54 11.98 -0.46
C ASP A 51 -2.84 11.34 0.90
N ILE A 52 -4.08 10.87 1.08
CA ILE A 52 -4.49 10.14 2.27
C ILE A 52 -4.04 8.69 2.11
N PRO A 53 -3.13 8.19 2.96
CA PRO A 53 -2.70 6.80 2.87
C PRO A 53 -3.85 5.87 3.27
N ILE A 54 -4.15 4.90 2.41
CA ILE A 54 -5.26 3.96 2.57
C ILE A 54 -4.73 2.54 2.46
N TYR A 55 -4.72 1.81 3.58
CA TYR A 55 -4.45 0.38 3.66
C TYR A 55 -5.04 -0.22 4.93
N VAL A 56 -5.21 -1.53 4.94
CA VAL A 56 -5.85 -2.29 6.03
C VAL A 56 -4.87 -3.21 6.77
N ASP A 57 -3.65 -3.34 6.23
CA ASP A 57 -2.59 -4.15 6.83
C ASP A 57 -1.22 -3.52 6.56
N LYS A 58 -0.55 -3.08 7.64
CA LYS A 58 0.77 -2.43 7.60
C LYS A 58 1.85 -3.34 7.04
N ASN A 59 1.89 -4.58 7.48
CA ASN A 59 2.94 -5.51 7.08
C ASN A 59 2.77 -5.93 5.61
N LYS A 60 1.53 -6.16 5.20
CA LYS A 60 1.20 -6.53 3.83
C LYS A 60 1.49 -5.42 2.83
N ILE A 61 1.22 -4.15 3.17
CA ILE A 61 1.57 -3.05 2.26
C ILE A 61 3.09 -2.95 2.08
N LEU A 62 3.88 -3.12 3.15
CA LEU A 62 5.35 -3.12 3.05
C LEU A 62 5.88 -4.30 2.22
N GLU A 63 5.35 -5.53 2.43
CA GLU A 63 5.66 -6.69 1.60
C GLU A 63 5.36 -6.43 0.11
N SER A 64 4.24 -5.75 -0.18
CA SER A 64 3.85 -5.41 -1.56
C SER A 64 4.76 -4.35 -2.17
N LEU A 65 5.19 -3.34 -1.41
CA LEU A 65 6.18 -2.36 -1.85
C LEU A 65 7.52 -3.03 -2.21
N ASP A 66 8.00 -3.97 -1.39
CA ASP A 66 9.22 -4.74 -1.67
C ASP A 66 9.07 -5.60 -2.93
N LYS A 67 7.91 -6.24 -3.11
CA LYS A 67 7.60 -7.03 -4.30
C LYS A 67 7.62 -6.17 -5.56
N ILE A 68 6.96 -5.00 -5.56
CA ILE A 68 6.97 -4.05 -6.68
C ILE A 68 8.39 -3.58 -6.98
N LYS A 69 9.16 -3.25 -5.95
CA LYS A 69 10.55 -2.81 -6.07
C LYS A 69 11.45 -3.89 -6.72
N SER A 70 11.21 -5.16 -6.42
CA SER A 70 12.00 -6.27 -6.98
C SER A 70 11.85 -6.43 -8.50
N THR A 71 10.71 -5.98 -9.07
CA THR A 71 10.43 -6.09 -10.52
C THR A 71 11.04 -4.96 -11.36
N LYS A 72 11.62 -3.92 -10.75
CA LYS A 72 12.04 -2.69 -11.44
C LYS A 72 12.98 -2.89 -12.63
N ASN A 73 13.78 -3.95 -12.65
CA ASN A 73 14.72 -4.22 -13.76
C ASN A 73 14.06 -4.87 -14.98
N GLU A 74 12.83 -5.36 -14.84
CA GLU A 74 12.07 -6.07 -15.86
C GLU A 74 10.91 -5.22 -16.38
N ILE A 75 10.49 -4.19 -15.63
CA ILE A 75 9.33 -3.35 -15.89
C ILE A 75 9.78 -1.93 -16.25
N GLN A 76 9.26 -1.40 -17.35
CA GLN A 76 9.53 -0.03 -17.79
C GLN A 76 8.51 0.96 -17.22
N TYR A 77 7.24 0.56 -17.11
CA TYR A 77 6.15 1.43 -16.71
C TYR A 77 5.33 0.82 -15.56
N PHE A 78 5.02 1.65 -14.55
CA PHE A 78 4.16 1.28 -13.42
C PHE A 78 2.93 2.17 -13.42
N TYR A 79 1.75 1.56 -13.44
CA TYR A 79 0.46 2.23 -13.58
C TYR A 79 -0.33 2.14 -12.27
N PRO A 80 -0.30 3.19 -11.42
CA PRO A 80 -1.18 3.28 -10.24
C PRO A 80 -2.60 3.67 -10.66
N ALA A 81 -3.58 3.48 -9.76
CA ALA A 81 -4.98 3.83 -10.03
C ALA A 81 -5.22 5.35 -10.00
N TRP A 82 -4.52 6.09 -9.15
CA TRP A 82 -4.85 7.50 -8.82
C TRP A 82 -3.71 8.50 -8.99
N ASP A 83 -2.56 8.09 -9.47
CA ASP A 83 -1.44 9.00 -9.73
C ASP A 83 -0.94 8.85 -11.17
N LYS A 84 0.04 9.66 -11.53
CA LYS A 84 0.71 9.57 -12.84
C LYS A 84 1.45 8.23 -12.97
N THR A 85 1.67 7.81 -14.20
CA THR A 85 2.54 6.68 -14.52
C THR A 85 3.95 6.91 -13.97
N TYR A 86 4.52 5.88 -13.34
CA TYR A 86 5.91 5.86 -12.92
C TYR A 86 6.76 5.08 -13.91
N THR A 87 8.06 5.33 -13.91
CA THR A 87 9.04 4.62 -14.73
C THR A 87 10.09 3.96 -13.85
N THR A 88 10.89 3.07 -14.44
CA THR A 88 12.04 2.44 -13.78
C THR A 88 12.95 3.47 -13.08
N GLU A 89 13.08 4.68 -13.66
CA GLU A 89 13.96 5.73 -13.13
C GLU A 89 13.43 6.34 -11.83
N ASN A 90 12.12 6.40 -11.63
CA ASN A 90 11.52 7.10 -10.49
C ASN A 90 10.77 6.21 -9.50
N ILE A 91 10.49 4.94 -9.84
CA ILE A 91 9.72 4.03 -8.97
C ILE A 91 10.38 3.79 -7.61
N GLU A 92 11.71 3.71 -7.54
CA GLU A 92 12.42 3.55 -6.26
C GLU A 92 12.16 4.71 -5.30
N LYS A 93 12.16 5.93 -5.83
CA LYS A 93 11.86 7.11 -5.02
C LYS A 93 10.42 7.09 -4.53
N VAL A 94 9.47 6.70 -5.39
CA VAL A 94 8.05 6.61 -5.04
C VAL A 94 7.83 5.56 -3.95
N ILE A 95 8.46 4.39 -4.06
CA ILE A 95 8.39 3.34 -3.06
C ILE A 95 8.99 3.82 -1.73
N LYS A 96 10.15 4.47 -1.77
CA LYS A 96 10.78 5.04 -0.57
C LYS A 96 9.88 6.07 0.11
N ASP A 97 9.27 6.97 -0.67
CA ASP A 97 8.31 7.95 -0.14
C ASP A 97 7.09 7.24 0.52
N ALA A 98 6.62 6.12 -0.05
CA ALA A 98 5.56 5.31 0.53
C ALA A 98 5.98 4.59 1.83
N GLU A 99 7.17 4.00 1.86
CA GLU A 99 7.76 3.39 3.07
C GLU A 99 7.89 4.43 4.20
N GLU A 100 8.31 5.67 3.87
CA GLU A 100 8.39 6.78 4.83
C GLU A 100 7.01 7.11 5.42
N ILE A 101 5.95 7.18 4.60
CA ILE A 101 4.57 7.42 5.06
C ILE A 101 4.11 6.34 6.03
N VAL A 102 4.33 5.07 5.70
CA VAL A 102 3.96 3.95 6.57
C VAL A 102 4.71 4.02 7.89
N ASN A 103 6.02 4.29 7.85
CA ASN A 103 6.86 4.42 9.04
C ASN A 103 6.49 5.64 9.92
N GLU A 104 6.14 6.78 9.33
CA GLU A 104 5.69 7.96 10.08
C GLU A 104 4.41 7.65 10.89
N ILE A 105 3.43 6.97 10.27
CA ILE A 105 2.20 6.56 10.95
C ILE A 105 2.50 5.54 12.04
N ASP A 106 3.41 4.62 11.78
CA ASP A 106 3.83 3.59 12.74
C ASP A 106 4.46 4.20 14.00
N GLN A 107 5.41 5.10 13.82
CA GLN A 107 6.03 5.81 14.94
C GLN A 107 5.01 6.63 15.74
N ALA A 108 4.07 7.30 15.07
CA ALA A 108 3.00 8.02 15.72
C ALA A 108 2.09 7.08 16.53
N ALA A 109 1.78 5.88 16.01
CA ALA A 109 0.98 4.87 16.67
C ALA A 109 1.70 4.32 17.92
N ILE A 110 3.00 4.00 17.82
CA ILE A 110 3.82 3.53 18.95
C ILE A 110 3.85 4.58 20.08
N ILE A 111 4.02 5.86 19.75
CA ILE A 111 4.03 6.94 20.74
C ILE A 111 2.65 7.06 21.42
N ALA A 112 1.58 7.12 20.62
CA ALA A 112 0.23 7.32 21.13
C ALA A 112 -0.24 6.14 22.01
N LEU A 113 0.10 4.90 21.66
CA LEU A 113 -0.24 3.69 22.42
C LEU A 113 0.47 3.62 23.78
N LYS A 114 1.67 4.21 23.92
CA LYS A 114 2.35 4.33 25.22
C LYS A 114 1.66 5.32 26.15
N GLU A 115 0.97 6.31 25.61
CA GLU A 115 0.24 7.32 26.36
C GLU A 115 -1.16 6.84 26.77
N ASN A 116 -1.87 6.12 25.88
CA ASN A 116 -3.23 5.63 26.10
C ASN A 116 -3.55 4.41 25.23
N ASN A 117 -4.34 3.46 25.76
CA ASN A 117 -4.79 2.26 25.06
C ASN A 117 -6.23 2.37 24.50
N ASP A 118 -6.94 3.45 24.80
CA ASP A 118 -8.25 3.74 24.21
C ASP A 118 -8.07 4.10 22.73
N VAL A 119 -8.84 3.47 21.86
CA VAL A 119 -8.63 3.55 20.41
C VAL A 119 -8.95 4.95 19.88
N GLU A 120 -10.01 5.59 20.36
CA GLU A 120 -10.41 6.93 19.91
C GLU A 120 -9.40 7.97 20.35
N VAL A 121 -8.92 7.87 21.59
CA VAL A 121 -7.89 8.75 22.15
C VAL A 121 -6.58 8.56 21.37
N THR A 122 -6.20 7.30 21.08
CA THR A 122 -5.01 6.95 20.32
C THR A 122 -5.08 7.50 18.89
N LEU A 123 -6.20 7.32 18.19
CA LEU A 123 -6.42 7.87 16.84
C LEU A 123 -6.24 9.39 16.83
N LYS A 124 -6.89 10.09 17.75
CA LYS A 124 -6.77 11.54 17.86
C LYS A 124 -5.32 11.97 18.09
N ARG A 125 -4.61 11.24 18.97
CA ARG A 125 -3.21 11.52 19.30
C ARG A 125 -2.30 11.30 18.10
N ILE A 126 -2.51 10.24 17.33
CA ILE A 126 -1.80 9.97 16.07
C ILE A 126 -1.99 11.14 15.10
N CYS A 127 -3.23 11.59 14.87
CA CYS A 127 -3.51 12.72 13.99
C CYS A 127 -2.82 14.02 14.44
N GLN A 128 -2.70 14.25 15.75
CA GLN A 128 -1.95 15.38 16.31
C GLN A 128 -0.43 15.27 16.04
N ILE A 129 0.16 14.10 16.31
CA ILE A 129 1.59 13.85 16.07
C ILE A 129 1.93 14.05 14.59
N LEU A 130 1.10 13.55 13.69
CA LEU A 130 1.25 13.70 12.25
C LEU A 130 0.92 15.12 11.72
N ASN A 131 0.46 16.02 12.61
CA ASN A 131 -0.03 17.37 12.23
C ASN A 131 -1.14 17.33 11.15
N LYS A 132 -2.03 16.34 11.25
CA LYS A 132 -3.15 16.11 10.31
C LYS A 132 -4.48 15.95 11.04
N PRO A 133 -4.92 16.93 11.87
CA PRO A 133 -6.12 16.78 12.72
C PRO A 133 -7.41 16.58 11.90
N MET A 134 -7.45 17.03 10.62
CA MET A 134 -8.60 16.82 9.74
C MET A 134 -8.85 15.34 9.40
N LEU A 135 -7.85 14.48 9.55
CA LEU A 135 -7.97 13.05 9.24
C LEU A 135 -8.61 12.23 10.36
N GLU A 136 -8.79 12.81 11.57
CA GLU A 136 -9.40 12.12 12.72
C GLU A 136 -10.77 11.52 12.41
N LYS A 137 -11.54 12.18 11.54
CA LYS A 137 -12.89 11.72 11.14
C LYS A 137 -12.93 11.11 9.73
N HIS A 138 -11.78 10.96 9.07
CA HIS A 138 -11.74 10.43 7.71
C HIS A 138 -11.83 8.90 7.74
N PRO A 139 -12.91 8.28 7.21
CA PRO A 139 -13.20 6.87 7.43
C PRO A 139 -12.11 5.93 6.87
N LEU A 140 -11.47 6.31 5.76
CA LEU A 140 -10.41 5.50 5.17
C LEU A 140 -9.10 5.62 5.96
N PHE A 141 -8.75 6.82 6.44
CA PHE A 141 -7.57 7.01 7.29
C PHE A 141 -7.71 6.30 8.64
N ILE A 142 -8.92 6.27 9.20
CA ILE A 142 -9.21 5.51 10.42
C ILE A 142 -8.84 4.03 10.22
N LYS A 143 -9.18 3.42 9.08
CA LYS A 143 -8.79 2.02 8.77
C LYS A 143 -7.27 1.84 8.76
N THR A 144 -6.55 2.78 8.15
CA THR A 144 -5.08 2.76 8.13
C THR A 144 -4.50 2.84 9.54
N VAL A 145 -5.00 3.73 10.38
CA VAL A 145 -4.57 3.82 11.78
C VAL A 145 -4.87 2.53 12.55
N TYR A 146 -6.02 1.91 12.34
CA TYR A 146 -6.34 0.60 12.92
C TYR A 146 -5.34 -0.49 12.50
N ALA A 147 -4.87 -0.49 11.27
CA ALA A 147 -3.86 -1.44 10.80
C ALA A 147 -2.56 -1.35 11.63
N HIS A 148 -2.16 -0.15 12.03
CA HIS A 148 -1.01 0.06 12.91
C HIS A 148 -1.29 -0.34 14.36
N ILE A 149 -2.41 0.11 14.94
CA ILE A 149 -2.79 -0.23 16.32
C ILE A 149 -2.90 -1.74 16.51
N LEU A 150 -3.47 -2.46 15.55
CA LEU A 150 -3.62 -3.92 15.63
C LEU A 150 -2.27 -4.64 15.49
N SER A 151 -1.37 -4.16 14.65
CA SER A 151 -0.05 -4.77 14.49
C SER A 151 0.83 -4.64 15.72
N GLU A 152 0.66 -3.57 16.52
CA GLU A 152 1.41 -3.35 17.76
C GLU A 152 0.85 -4.12 18.98
N LYS A 153 -0.36 -4.68 18.86
CA LYS A 153 -1.01 -5.46 19.92
C LYS A 153 -0.85 -6.97 19.77
N ASN A 154 -0.28 -7.42 18.64
CA ASN A 154 0.01 -8.83 18.35
C ASN A 154 1.49 -9.15 18.53
#